data_cdc33e7fa5635dba4e7f2d01abd44f69
#
_entry.id   cdc33e7fa5635dba4e7f2d01abd44f69
#
_cell.length_a   1.000
_cell.length_b   1.000
_cell.length_c   1.000
_cell.angle_alpha   90.00
_cell.angle_beta   90.00
_cell.angle_gamma   90.00
#
_symmetry.space_group_name_H-M   'P 1'
#
loop_
_entity.id
_entity.type
_entity.pdbx_description
1 polymer ?
#
loop_
_entity_poly.entity_id
_entity_poly.type
_entity_poly.pdbx_seq_one_letter_code
_entity_poly.pdbx_strand_id
1 'polypeptide(L)'
;SGHRFFEAPGAAGVTTGNLTAKGIPNVVMADGPAGLRLHKISSVSITGKVKGVEPNISFMKYLPEPVKKVMLGNPNSKNLLYQFTTAFPVGISLASSWNLQLAEEVGNAVGKEMEAYGVTYWLAPGMNIHRNPLCGRNFEYFSEDPLLTGKFAAAITKGVQKNRGCYVTLKHYCCNNQEDNRNKTNANVNERALREIYLKGFEIAVKESHPGAVMSSYNKVNGKYVNNSYRLLTQVLRNEWGFDGFVMTDWFATGENTVIRHMRLHQATT
;
A
#
# COMPACT_ATOMS: atom_id res chain seq x y z
N SER A 1 -16.78 18.22 20.01
CA SER A 1 -17.11 16.80 20.19
C SER A 1 -15.94 15.98 19.71
N GLY A 2 -15.14 15.46 20.67
CA GLY A 2 -13.95 14.69 20.38
C GLY A 2 -14.30 13.32 19.84
N HIS A 3 -14.33 13.17 18.54
CA HIS A 3 -14.27 11.86 17.93
C HIS A 3 -12.86 11.32 18.21
N ARG A 4 -12.74 10.45 19.20
CA ARG A 4 -11.59 9.56 19.31
C ARG A 4 -11.54 8.80 17.99
N PHE A 5 -10.47 8.96 17.25
CA PHE A 5 -10.23 8.24 16.02
C PHE A 5 -10.27 6.76 16.33
N PHE A 6 -11.31 6.10 15.86
CA PHE A 6 -11.35 4.65 15.81
C PHE A 6 -10.22 4.27 14.84
N GLU A 7 -9.18 3.62 15.35
CA GLU A 7 -8.30 2.88 14.48
C GLU A 7 -9.20 1.98 13.65
N ALA A 8 -9.19 2.12 12.32
CA ALA A 8 -10.02 1.29 11.47
C ALA A 8 -9.64 -0.17 11.73
N PRO A 9 -10.51 -1.00 12.34
CA PRO A 9 -10.13 -2.36 12.73
C PRO A 9 -9.70 -3.16 11.52
N GLY A 10 -8.51 -3.77 11.58
CA GLY A 10 -7.92 -4.47 10.45
C GLY A 10 -7.05 -3.60 9.53
N ALA A 11 -6.86 -2.32 9.86
CA ALA A 11 -5.89 -1.47 9.18
C ALA A 11 -4.50 -2.11 9.17
N ALA A 12 -3.76 -1.91 8.09
CA ALA A 12 -2.41 -2.45 7.92
C ALA A 12 -1.38 -1.68 8.78
N GLY A 13 -1.68 -0.43 9.12
CA GLY A 13 -0.83 0.40 9.97
C GLY A 13 -1.52 1.71 10.36
N VAL A 14 -1.07 2.26 11.47
CA VAL A 14 -1.51 3.55 12.00
C VAL A 14 -0.28 4.30 12.48
N THR A 15 -0.15 5.58 12.18
CA THR A 15 0.89 6.40 12.81
C THR A 15 0.51 6.71 14.25
N THR A 16 1.51 6.98 15.10
CA THR A 16 1.23 7.13 16.53
C THR A 16 0.47 8.42 16.82
N GLY A 17 -0.65 8.34 17.53
CA GLY A 17 -1.41 9.50 17.99
C GLY A 17 -0.63 10.42 18.98
N ASN A 18 0.51 9.95 19.49
CA ASN A 18 1.34 10.68 20.45
C ASN A 18 2.01 11.94 19.87
N LEU A 19 2.06 12.07 18.55
CA LEU A 19 2.69 13.20 17.86
C LEU A 19 1.68 14.25 17.37
N THR A 20 0.39 14.01 17.54
CA THR A 20 -0.66 14.97 17.12
C THR A 20 -0.55 16.31 17.82
N ALA A 21 -0.15 16.33 19.08
CA ALA A 21 0.13 17.56 19.84
C ALA A 21 1.32 18.37 19.27
N LYS A 22 2.16 17.74 18.44
CA LYS A 22 3.28 18.38 17.73
C LYS A 22 2.95 18.75 16.29
N GLY A 23 1.67 18.69 15.90
CA GLY A 23 1.23 19.00 14.54
C GLY A 23 1.41 17.88 13.53
N ILE A 24 1.85 16.68 13.95
CA ILE A 24 1.97 15.52 13.06
C ILE A 24 0.64 14.76 13.08
N PRO A 25 -0.06 14.67 11.93
CA PRO A 25 -1.36 14.01 11.88
C PRO A 25 -1.21 12.49 12.10
N ASN A 26 -2.22 11.91 12.74
CA ASN A 26 -2.37 10.45 12.76
C ASN A 26 -3.00 10.01 11.45
N VAL A 27 -2.37 9.06 10.76
CA VAL A 27 -2.87 8.50 9.50
C VAL A 27 -3.14 7.01 9.63
N VAL A 28 -4.18 6.53 8.98
CA VAL A 28 -4.60 5.15 8.92
C VAL A 28 -4.29 4.60 7.54
N MET A 29 -3.63 3.44 7.48
CA MET A 29 -3.24 2.78 6.24
C MET A 29 -4.02 1.48 6.10
N ALA A 30 -4.73 1.28 5.00
CA ALA A 30 -5.41 0.02 4.70
C ALA A 30 -4.81 -0.63 3.46
N ASP A 31 -4.56 -1.94 3.53
CA ASP A 31 -4.11 -2.74 2.40
C ASP A 31 -5.31 -3.28 1.60
N GLY A 32 -5.04 -3.97 0.50
CA GLY A 32 -6.02 -4.64 -0.34
C GLY A 32 -6.16 -4.03 -1.74
N PRO A 33 -5.34 -4.46 -2.73
CA PRO A 33 -5.37 -3.91 -4.10
C PRO A 33 -6.68 -4.08 -4.86
N ALA A 34 -7.54 -5.02 -4.42
CA ALA A 34 -8.88 -5.23 -4.98
C ALA A 34 -10.00 -4.70 -4.04
N GLY A 35 -9.73 -3.65 -3.28
CA GLY A 35 -10.63 -3.05 -2.29
C GLY A 35 -10.04 -3.06 -0.89
N LEU A 36 -10.59 -2.28 0.02
CA LEU A 36 -10.06 -2.12 1.38
C LEU A 36 -10.11 -3.44 2.16
N ARG A 37 -8.98 -3.87 2.70
CA ARG A 37 -8.91 -5.04 3.56
C ARG A 37 -8.96 -4.61 5.02
N LEU A 38 -10.16 -4.57 5.57
CA LEU A 38 -10.45 -4.28 6.96
C LEU A 38 -11.08 -5.52 7.64
N HIS A 39 -11.14 -5.53 8.97
CA HIS A 39 -11.92 -6.56 9.66
C HIS A 39 -13.41 -6.37 9.40
N LYS A 40 -14.05 -7.40 8.85
CA LYS A 40 -15.51 -7.40 8.64
C LYS A 40 -16.28 -7.24 9.94
N ILE A 41 -15.82 -7.94 10.99
CA ILE A 41 -16.45 -7.93 12.30
C ILE A 41 -15.39 -7.70 13.37
N SER A 42 -15.67 -6.80 14.29
CA SER A 42 -14.79 -6.50 15.42
C SER A 42 -15.61 -6.44 16.69
N SER A 43 -15.06 -6.90 17.82
CA SER A 43 -15.65 -6.71 19.14
C SER A 43 -15.10 -5.45 19.80
N VAL A 44 -15.98 -4.71 20.46
CA VAL A 44 -15.63 -3.51 21.22
C VAL A 44 -15.69 -3.85 22.71
N SER A 45 -14.59 -3.65 23.43
CA SER A 45 -14.55 -3.86 24.89
C SER A 45 -15.21 -2.69 25.63
N ILE A 46 -15.51 -2.88 26.91
CA ILE A 46 -16.05 -1.83 27.80
C ILE A 46 -15.11 -0.62 27.86
N THR A 47 -13.81 -0.83 27.72
CA THR A 47 -12.79 0.24 27.68
C THR A 47 -12.66 0.91 26.30
N GLY A 48 -13.50 0.53 25.33
CA GLY A 48 -13.45 1.06 23.96
C GLY A 48 -12.37 0.43 23.06
N LYS A 49 -11.64 -0.59 23.55
CA LYS A 49 -10.65 -1.30 22.73
C LYS A 49 -11.33 -2.17 21.69
N VAL A 50 -10.95 -2.01 20.44
CA VAL A 50 -11.51 -2.74 19.29
C VAL A 50 -10.56 -3.85 18.85
N LYS A 51 -11.07 -5.07 18.65
CA LYS A 51 -10.33 -6.22 18.15
C LYS A 51 -11.16 -6.96 17.10
N GLY A 52 -10.56 -7.27 15.95
CA GLY A 52 -11.19 -8.13 14.94
C GLY A 52 -11.49 -9.51 15.50
N VAL A 53 -12.66 -10.05 15.18
CA VAL A 53 -13.07 -11.39 15.63
C VAL A 53 -12.54 -12.50 14.73
N GLU A 54 -12.11 -12.16 13.52
CA GLU A 54 -11.56 -13.10 12.54
C GLU A 54 -10.13 -12.69 12.13
N PRO A 55 -9.27 -13.67 11.80
CA PRO A 55 -7.97 -13.38 11.25
C PRO A 55 -8.08 -12.70 9.87
N ASN A 56 -7.49 -11.53 9.70
CA ASN A 56 -7.42 -10.84 8.39
C ASN A 56 -6.12 -11.10 7.63
N ILE A 57 -5.17 -11.82 8.25
CA ILE A 57 -3.90 -12.20 7.65
C ILE A 57 -3.79 -13.73 7.65
N SER A 58 -3.45 -14.31 6.51
CA SER A 58 -3.50 -15.77 6.31
C SER A 58 -2.71 -16.57 7.35
N PHE A 59 -1.53 -16.10 7.77
CA PHE A 59 -0.72 -16.84 8.73
C PHE A 59 -1.38 -16.93 10.13
N MET A 60 -2.23 -15.98 10.50
CA MET A 60 -2.93 -16.00 11.78
C MET A 60 -3.90 -17.19 11.91
N LYS A 61 -4.34 -17.76 10.78
CA LYS A 61 -5.17 -18.97 10.76
C LYS A 61 -4.45 -20.18 11.36
N TYR A 62 -3.12 -20.21 11.26
CA TYR A 62 -2.27 -21.31 11.71
C TYR A 62 -1.72 -21.11 13.12
N LEU A 63 -2.02 -19.99 13.78
CA LEU A 63 -1.58 -19.76 15.16
C LEU A 63 -2.31 -20.70 16.15
N PRO A 64 -1.66 -21.11 17.24
CA PRO A 64 -2.29 -21.88 18.32
C PRO A 64 -3.50 -21.12 18.91
N GLU A 65 -4.54 -21.86 19.30
CA GLU A 65 -5.77 -21.28 19.85
C GLU A 65 -5.58 -20.33 21.04
N PRO A 66 -4.65 -20.59 22.01
CA PRO A 66 -4.40 -19.64 23.08
C PRO A 66 -3.92 -18.27 22.58
N VAL A 67 -3.09 -18.29 21.53
CA VAL A 67 -2.56 -17.04 20.90
C VAL A 67 -3.68 -16.32 20.17
N LYS A 68 -4.51 -17.03 19.41
CA LYS A 68 -5.69 -16.46 18.76
C LYS A 68 -6.65 -15.79 19.75
N LYS A 69 -6.93 -16.42 20.86
CA LYS A 69 -7.80 -15.86 21.93
C LYS A 69 -7.27 -14.54 22.50
N VAL A 70 -5.96 -14.38 22.58
CA VAL A 70 -5.35 -13.12 23.05
C VAL A 70 -5.39 -12.04 21.96
N MET A 71 -5.17 -12.43 20.70
CA MET A 71 -5.06 -11.49 19.57
C MET A 71 -6.43 -11.08 19.02
N LEU A 72 -7.38 -12.00 18.96
CA LEU A 72 -8.71 -11.77 18.41
C LEU A 72 -9.71 -11.29 19.46
N GLY A 73 -10.75 -10.67 18.99
CA GLY A 73 -11.90 -10.27 19.79
C GLY A 73 -12.88 -11.43 20.07
N ASN A 74 -13.81 -11.20 20.97
CA ASN A 74 -14.86 -12.19 21.29
C ASN A 74 -15.98 -12.11 20.23
N PRO A 75 -16.23 -13.16 19.43
CA PRO A 75 -17.31 -13.15 18.44
C PRO A 75 -18.72 -13.12 19.07
N ASN A 76 -18.83 -13.52 20.33
CA ASN A 76 -20.10 -13.52 21.09
C ASN A 76 -20.27 -12.24 21.93
N SER A 77 -19.49 -11.19 21.66
CA SER A 77 -19.62 -9.90 22.32
C SER A 77 -21.00 -9.28 22.01
N LYS A 78 -21.63 -8.65 23.02
CA LYS A 78 -22.83 -7.84 22.78
C LYS A 78 -22.56 -6.56 21.99
N ASN A 79 -21.31 -6.11 21.96
CA ASN A 79 -20.87 -4.91 21.26
C ASN A 79 -20.01 -5.32 20.07
N LEU A 80 -20.64 -5.53 18.91
CA LEU A 80 -19.96 -5.82 17.65
C LEU A 80 -20.01 -4.60 16.73
N LEU A 81 -18.89 -4.35 16.05
CA LEU A 81 -18.76 -3.37 14.98
C LEU A 81 -18.62 -4.12 13.67
N TYR A 82 -19.38 -3.72 12.67
CA TYR A 82 -19.35 -4.28 11.33
C TYR A 82 -18.79 -3.29 10.34
N GLN A 83 -17.86 -3.74 9.49
CA GLN A 83 -17.26 -2.97 8.41
C GLN A 83 -17.34 -3.78 7.12
N PHE A 84 -18.23 -3.37 6.22
CA PHE A 84 -18.40 -4.03 4.93
C PHE A 84 -17.70 -3.21 3.86
N THR A 85 -16.67 -3.79 3.27
CA THR A 85 -15.92 -3.20 2.15
C THR A 85 -16.18 -3.98 0.88
N THR A 86 -16.09 -3.32 -0.26
CA THR A 86 -16.36 -3.93 -1.56
C THR A 86 -15.13 -4.68 -2.07
N ALA A 87 -15.33 -5.89 -2.59
CA ALA A 87 -14.35 -6.60 -3.39
C ALA A 87 -14.52 -6.19 -4.86
N PHE A 88 -13.59 -5.35 -5.34
CA PHE A 88 -13.53 -4.93 -6.73
C PHE A 88 -12.80 -5.97 -7.60
N PRO A 89 -12.93 -5.92 -8.93
CA PRO A 89 -12.12 -6.74 -9.82
C PRO A 89 -10.63 -6.54 -9.57
N VAL A 90 -9.86 -7.62 -9.65
CA VAL A 90 -8.40 -7.58 -9.49
C VAL A 90 -7.74 -6.78 -10.60
N GLY A 91 -6.52 -6.29 -10.37
CA GLY A 91 -5.83 -5.36 -11.28
C GLY A 91 -5.76 -5.84 -12.72
N ILE A 92 -5.37 -7.10 -12.96
CA ILE A 92 -5.33 -7.67 -14.32
C ILE A 92 -6.70 -7.69 -15.00
N SER A 93 -7.77 -8.01 -14.27
CA SER A 93 -9.14 -8.02 -14.79
C SER A 93 -9.59 -6.60 -15.16
N LEU A 94 -9.30 -5.63 -14.31
CA LEU A 94 -9.63 -4.23 -14.59
C LEU A 94 -8.87 -3.70 -15.81
N ALA A 95 -7.58 -4.00 -15.92
CA ALA A 95 -6.74 -3.60 -17.06
C ALA A 95 -7.18 -4.24 -18.38
N SER A 96 -7.71 -5.46 -18.33
CA SER A 96 -8.27 -6.15 -19.53
C SER A 96 -9.48 -5.45 -20.13
N SER A 97 -10.13 -4.54 -19.40
CA SER A 97 -11.21 -3.71 -19.93
C SER A 97 -10.73 -2.62 -20.89
N TRP A 98 -9.47 -2.22 -20.83
CA TRP A 98 -8.88 -1.07 -21.55
C TRP A 98 -9.62 0.25 -21.30
N ASN A 99 -10.40 0.32 -20.22
CA ASN A 99 -11.26 1.46 -19.91
C ASN A 99 -10.71 2.24 -18.70
N LEU A 100 -10.04 3.35 -18.98
CA LEU A 100 -9.46 4.22 -17.95
C LEU A 100 -10.53 4.94 -17.13
N GLN A 101 -11.68 5.27 -17.74
CA GLN A 101 -12.79 5.89 -17.01
C GLN A 101 -13.34 4.93 -15.97
N LEU A 102 -13.55 3.66 -16.32
CA LEU A 102 -13.96 2.63 -15.36
C LEU A 102 -12.94 2.49 -14.21
N ALA A 103 -11.65 2.53 -14.52
CA ALA A 103 -10.60 2.47 -13.49
C ALA A 103 -10.68 3.67 -12.54
N GLU A 104 -10.94 4.87 -13.05
CA GLU A 104 -11.13 6.08 -12.23
C GLU A 104 -12.40 6.00 -11.37
N GLU A 105 -13.50 5.45 -11.91
CA GLU A 105 -14.75 5.22 -11.17
C GLU A 105 -14.56 4.21 -10.03
N VAL A 106 -13.84 3.11 -10.28
CA VAL A 106 -13.45 2.15 -9.23
C VAL A 106 -12.61 2.84 -8.16
N GLY A 107 -11.60 3.64 -8.56
CA GLY A 107 -10.80 4.43 -7.64
C GLY A 107 -11.66 5.37 -6.77
N ASN A 108 -12.62 6.07 -7.37
CA ASN A 108 -13.54 6.95 -6.65
C ASN A 108 -14.44 6.18 -5.66
N ALA A 109 -14.91 4.99 -6.04
CA ALA A 109 -15.71 4.14 -5.16
C ALA A 109 -14.89 3.69 -3.94
N VAL A 110 -13.63 3.25 -4.15
CA VAL A 110 -12.70 2.93 -3.05
C VAL A 110 -12.45 4.15 -2.16
N GLY A 111 -12.23 5.33 -2.77
CA GLY A 111 -12.02 6.57 -2.03
C GLY A 111 -13.20 6.94 -1.11
N LYS A 112 -14.44 6.72 -1.55
CA LYS A 112 -15.63 6.90 -0.71
C LYS A 112 -15.66 5.93 0.47
N GLU A 113 -15.28 4.68 0.28
CA GLU A 113 -15.14 3.73 1.38
C GLU A 113 -14.02 4.14 2.34
N MET A 114 -12.88 4.63 1.82
CA MET A 114 -11.80 5.17 2.65
C MET A 114 -12.28 6.32 3.54
N GLU A 115 -13.02 7.27 2.98
CA GLU A 115 -13.58 8.40 3.72
C GLU A 115 -14.55 7.90 4.80
N ALA A 116 -15.45 6.96 4.46
CA ALA A 116 -16.41 6.39 5.40
C ALA A 116 -15.75 5.64 6.58
N TYR A 117 -14.61 4.98 6.36
CA TYR A 117 -13.89 4.22 7.39
C TYR A 117 -12.69 4.98 8.00
N GLY A 118 -12.46 6.24 7.62
CA GLY A 118 -11.37 7.04 8.15
C GLY A 118 -9.98 6.55 7.73
N VAL A 119 -9.87 5.92 6.56
CA VAL A 119 -8.60 5.47 5.97
C VAL A 119 -7.95 6.62 5.20
N THR A 120 -6.71 6.96 5.54
CA THR A 120 -5.96 8.04 4.89
C THR A 120 -5.17 7.54 3.67
N TYR A 121 -4.45 6.43 3.82
CA TYR A 121 -3.65 5.84 2.74
C TYR A 121 -4.15 4.45 2.39
N TRP A 122 -4.51 4.26 1.15
CA TRP A 122 -4.73 2.95 0.57
C TRP A 122 -3.40 2.41 0.03
N LEU A 123 -2.98 1.22 0.49
CA LEU A 123 -1.74 0.57 0.05
C LEU A 123 -1.95 -0.13 -1.31
N ALA A 124 -2.31 0.66 -2.30
CA ALA A 124 -2.60 0.28 -3.68
C ALA A 124 -2.56 1.55 -4.56
N PRO A 125 -2.55 1.38 -5.88
CA PRO A 125 -2.51 0.12 -6.63
C PRO A 125 -1.13 -0.54 -6.62
N GLY A 126 -1.11 -1.87 -6.74
CA GLY A 126 0.06 -2.61 -7.17
C GLY A 126 0.26 -2.44 -8.67
N MET A 127 1.50 -2.20 -9.12
CA MET A 127 1.74 -1.84 -10.51
C MET A 127 3.09 -2.35 -11.08
N ASN A 128 3.60 -3.45 -10.53
CA ASN A 128 4.79 -4.07 -11.10
C ASN A 128 4.46 -4.75 -12.44
N ILE A 129 5.48 -4.87 -13.28
CA ILE A 129 5.33 -5.45 -14.62
C ILE A 129 5.14 -6.97 -14.54
N HIS A 130 4.20 -7.52 -15.30
CA HIS A 130 4.00 -8.95 -15.50
C HIS A 130 5.15 -9.54 -16.34
N ARG A 131 6.31 -9.72 -15.71
CA ARG A 131 7.47 -10.24 -16.41
C ARG A 131 7.46 -11.76 -16.53
N ASN A 132 7.00 -12.44 -15.47
CA ASN A 132 6.92 -13.90 -15.42
C ASN A 132 5.48 -14.29 -15.06
N PRO A 133 4.80 -15.10 -15.88
CA PRO A 133 3.42 -15.51 -15.60
C PRO A 133 3.28 -16.29 -14.28
N LEU A 134 4.35 -16.88 -13.77
CA LEU A 134 4.36 -17.62 -12.50
C LEU A 134 4.53 -16.70 -11.27
N CYS A 135 4.68 -15.39 -11.44
CA CYS A 135 4.73 -14.48 -10.30
C CYS A 135 3.39 -14.48 -9.54
N GLY A 136 3.43 -14.84 -8.27
CA GLY A 136 2.24 -15.03 -7.43
C GLY A 136 1.39 -13.78 -7.18
N ARG A 137 1.88 -12.59 -7.55
CA ARG A 137 1.17 -11.31 -7.38
C ARG A 137 0.70 -10.68 -8.69
N ASN A 138 0.85 -11.35 -9.83
CA ASN A 138 0.38 -10.80 -11.11
C ASN A 138 -1.12 -10.45 -11.10
N PHE A 139 -1.94 -11.16 -10.32
CA PHE A 139 -3.37 -10.89 -10.23
C PHE A 139 -3.68 -9.46 -9.77
N GLU A 140 -2.86 -8.88 -8.89
CA GLU A 140 -3.07 -7.53 -8.36
C GLU A 140 -2.42 -6.42 -9.21
N TYR A 141 -1.53 -6.79 -10.14
CA TYR A 141 -0.89 -5.87 -11.07
C TYR A 141 -1.72 -5.75 -12.36
N PHE A 142 -1.34 -4.84 -13.26
CA PHE A 142 -2.17 -4.51 -14.41
C PHE A 142 -1.76 -5.25 -15.67
N SER A 143 -0.48 -5.17 -16.07
CA SER A 143 -0.02 -5.62 -17.39
C SER A 143 1.48 -5.86 -17.44
N GLU A 144 1.93 -6.47 -18.52
CA GLU A 144 3.34 -6.48 -18.96
C GLU A 144 3.74 -5.16 -19.64
N ASP A 145 2.77 -4.41 -20.15
CA ASP A 145 2.98 -3.11 -20.78
C ASP A 145 3.06 -1.99 -19.73
N PRO A 146 4.21 -1.27 -19.66
CA PRO A 146 4.38 -0.18 -18.72
C PRO A 146 3.48 1.04 -19.01
N LEU A 147 3.09 1.28 -20.27
CA LEU A 147 2.17 2.36 -20.62
C LEU A 147 0.76 2.07 -20.05
N LEU A 148 0.24 0.89 -20.35
CA LEU A 148 -1.08 0.47 -19.83
C LEU A 148 -1.08 0.48 -18.30
N THR A 149 -0.05 -0.11 -17.69
CA THR A 149 0.13 -0.15 -16.22
C THR A 149 0.14 1.25 -15.62
N GLY A 150 0.91 2.17 -16.19
CA GLY A 150 1.01 3.54 -15.69
C GLY A 150 -0.31 4.31 -15.83
N LYS A 151 -1.00 4.18 -16.95
CA LYS A 151 -2.30 4.84 -17.20
C LYS A 151 -3.39 4.35 -16.26
N PHE A 152 -3.48 3.03 -16.02
CA PHE A 152 -4.45 2.47 -15.07
C PHE A 152 -4.14 2.90 -13.64
N ALA A 153 -2.88 2.87 -13.22
CA ALA A 153 -2.48 3.35 -11.90
C ALA A 153 -2.80 4.84 -11.72
N ALA A 154 -2.55 5.67 -12.73
CA ALA A 154 -2.91 7.09 -12.71
C ALA A 154 -4.42 7.32 -12.61
N ALA A 155 -5.21 6.57 -13.38
CA ALA A 155 -6.68 6.69 -13.37
C ALA A 155 -7.25 6.33 -11.98
N ILE A 156 -6.84 5.19 -11.41
CA ILE A 156 -7.25 4.80 -10.06
C ILE A 156 -6.84 5.85 -9.02
N THR A 157 -5.60 6.35 -9.11
CA THR A 157 -5.10 7.39 -8.20
C THR A 157 -5.96 8.64 -8.25
N LYS A 158 -6.27 9.14 -9.44
CA LYS A 158 -7.16 10.28 -9.63
C LYS A 158 -8.53 10.03 -9.01
N GLY A 159 -9.09 8.85 -9.24
CA GLY A 159 -10.38 8.47 -8.67
C GLY A 159 -10.40 8.50 -7.15
N VAL A 160 -9.44 7.84 -6.49
CA VAL A 160 -9.33 7.81 -5.02
C VAL A 160 -9.16 9.23 -4.47
N GLN A 161 -8.24 9.99 -5.03
CA GLN A 161 -7.85 11.32 -4.51
C GLN A 161 -8.88 12.44 -4.80
N LYS A 162 -10.00 12.15 -5.50
CA LYS A 162 -11.18 13.02 -5.50
C LYS A 162 -11.85 13.13 -4.12
N ASN A 163 -11.62 12.15 -3.26
CA ASN A 163 -12.20 12.09 -1.92
C ASN A 163 -11.24 12.75 -0.92
N ARG A 164 -11.79 13.60 -0.06
CA ARG A 164 -10.98 14.44 0.83
C ARG A 164 -10.17 13.62 1.83
N GLY A 165 -8.86 13.85 1.87
CA GLY A 165 -7.96 13.18 2.82
C GLY A 165 -7.67 11.71 2.49
N CYS A 166 -8.03 11.27 1.29
CA CYS A 166 -7.78 9.91 0.80
C CYS A 166 -6.65 9.92 -0.23
N TYR A 167 -5.64 9.10 -0.01
CA TYR A 167 -4.44 9.03 -0.84
C TYR A 167 -4.12 7.59 -1.19
N VAL A 168 -3.48 7.39 -2.34
CA VAL A 168 -2.95 6.08 -2.75
C VAL A 168 -1.47 5.94 -2.41
N THR A 169 -1.03 4.70 -2.34
CA THR A 169 0.38 4.30 -2.24
C THR A 169 0.72 3.43 -3.42
N LEU A 170 1.41 3.99 -4.43
CA LEU A 170 1.88 3.20 -5.56
C LEU A 170 2.90 2.16 -5.10
N LYS A 171 2.74 0.90 -5.48
CA LYS A 171 3.60 -0.20 -5.03
C LYS A 171 3.85 -1.25 -6.11
N HIS A 172 4.95 -1.96 -6.08
CA HIS A 172 6.11 -1.85 -5.18
C HIS A 172 7.27 -1.26 -5.97
N TYR A 173 7.69 -0.08 -5.66
CA TYR A 173 8.75 0.66 -6.36
C TYR A 173 10.12 0.12 -5.97
N CYS A 174 10.87 -0.55 -6.83
CA CYS A 174 10.57 -1.02 -8.18
C CYS A 174 11.10 -2.45 -8.37
N CYS A 175 10.79 -3.05 -9.52
CA CYS A 175 11.30 -4.37 -9.95
C CYS A 175 10.90 -5.55 -9.06
N ASN A 176 9.79 -5.49 -8.34
CA ASN A 176 9.25 -6.65 -7.61
C ASN A 176 8.46 -7.54 -8.57
N ASN A 177 9.15 -8.33 -9.40
CA ASN A 177 8.56 -9.13 -10.46
C ASN A 177 8.57 -10.63 -10.18
N GLN A 178 8.92 -11.04 -8.97
CA GLN A 178 8.81 -12.40 -8.44
C GLN A 178 8.59 -12.37 -6.93
N GLU A 179 7.90 -13.39 -6.42
CA GLU A 179 7.63 -13.52 -5.00
C GLU A 179 8.58 -14.50 -4.30
N ASP A 180 9.09 -15.48 -5.03
CA ASP A 180 10.05 -16.42 -4.49
C ASP A 180 11.31 -15.69 -4.04
N ASN A 181 11.63 -15.86 -2.75
CA ASN A 181 12.80 -15.25 -2.12
C ASN A 181 12.89 -13.72 -2.28
N ARG A 182 11.75 -13.04 -2.38
CA ARG A 182 11.63 -11.60 -2.72
C ARG A 182 12.50 -10.67 -1.86
N ASN A 183 12.73 -11.02 -0.59
CA ASN A 183 13.54 -10.22 0.33
C ASN A 183 15.05 -10.26 0.03
N LYS A 184 15.52 -11.26 -0.75
CA LYS A 184 16.92 -11.47 -1.10
C LYS A 184 17.20 -11.36 -2.60
N THR A 185 16.16 -11.33 -3.41
CA THR A 185 16.27 -11.23 -4.87
C THR A 185 17.02 -9.97 -5.27
N ASN A 186 17.87 -10.10 -6.29
CA ASN A 186 18.54 -8.99 -6.94
C ASN A 186 18.10 -8.91 -8.41
N ALA A 187 17.34 -7.90 -8.76
CA ALA A 187 16.97 -7.61 -10.13
C ALA A 187 18.16 -6.99 -10.87
N ASN A 188 18.86 -7.79 -11.66
CA ASN A 188 19.92 -7.30 -12.52
C ASN A 188 19.31 -6.79 -13.82
N VAL A 189 19.38 -5.49 -14.05
CA VAL A 189 18.71 -4.81 -15.15
C VAL A 189 19.58 -3.68 -15.69
N ASN A 190 19.75 -3.59 -17.01
CA ASN A 190 20.44 -2.46 -17.62
C ASN A 190 19.61 -1.18 -17.54
N GLU A 191 20.24 -0.02 -17.69
CA GLU A 191 19.62 1.29 -17.52
C GLU A 191 18.43 1.50 -18.45
N ARG A 192 18.55 1.11 -19.71
CA ARG A 192 17.50 1.27 -20.70
C ARG A 192 16.25 0.49 -20.30
N ALA A 193 16.40 -0.81 -20.00
CA ALA A 193 15.27 -1.65 -19.59
C ALA A 193 14.68 -1.16 -18.27
N LEU A 194 15.51 -0.72 -17.32
CA LEU A 194 15.03 -0.15 -16.06
C LEU A 194 14.13 1.06 -16.30
N ARG A 195 14.55 1.98 -17.17
CA ARG A 195 13.83 3.22 -17.47
C ARG A 195 12.59 3.01 -18.35
N GLU A 196 12.72 2.20 -19.41
CA GLU A 196 11.66 2.04 -20.41
C GLU A 196 10.57 1.05 -19.99
N ILE A 197 10.86 0.12 -19.04
CA ILE A 197 9.94 -0.93 -18.64
C ILE A 197 9.58 -0.79 -17.16
N TYR A 198 10.55 -0.99 -16.25
CA TYR A 198 10.26 -1.18 -14.83
C TYR A 198 9.94 0.10 -14.07
N LEU A 199 10.47 1.22 -14.51
CA LEU A 199 10.21 2.55 -13.94
C LEU A 199 9.13 3.32 -14.70
N LYS A 200 8.93 3.03 -16.00
CA LYS A 200 8.05 3.81 -16.87
C LYS A 200 6.63 3.93 -16.38
N GLY A 201 6.03 2.84 -15.91
CA GLY A 201 4.69 2.87 -15.35
C GLY A 201 4.59 3.78 -14.12
N PHE A 202 5.58 3.72 -13.22
CA PHE A 202 5.65 4.60 -12.05
C PHE A 202 5.84 6.07 -12.44
N GLU A 203 6.70 6.36 -13.43
CA GLU A 203 6.89 7.71 -13.96
C GLU A 203 5.56 8.31 -14.43
N ILE A 204 4.82 7.56 -15.24
CA ILE A 204 3.52 7.98 -15.77
C ILE A 204 2.55 8.27 -14.62
N ALA A 205 2.41 7.32 -13.69
CA ALA A 205 1.48 7.45 -12.57
C ALA A 205 1.83 8.64 -11.68
N VAL A 206 3.11 8.84 -11.34
CA VAL A 206 3.56 9.98 -10.52
C VAL A 206 3.27 11.29 -11.21
N LYS A 207 3.68 11.45 -12.47
CA LYS A 207 3.53 12.72 -13.21
C LYS A 207 2.09 13.07 -13.54
N GLU A 208 1.23 12.07 -13.78
CA GLU A 208 -0.15 12.32 -14.21
C GLU A 208 -1.16 12.40 -13.08
N SER A 209 -0.84 11.86 -11.90
CA SER A 209 -1.85 11.77 -10.83
C SER A 209 -1.39 12.23 -9.44
N HIS A 210 -0.11 12.58 -9.27
CA HIS A 210 0.44 13.08 -8.01
C HIS A 210 0.01 12.24 -6.79
N PRO A 211 0.42 10.95 -6.72
CA PRO A 211 0.02 10.06 -5.64
C PRO A 211 0.55 10.54 -4.29
N GLY A 212 -0.22 10.35 -3.22
CA GLY A 212 0.19 10.78 -1.88
C GLY A 212 1.37 9.98 -1.31
N ALA A 213 1.56 8.72 -1.76
CA ALA A 213 2.67 7.89 -1.30
C ALA A 213 3.19 6.93 -2.37
N VAL A 214 4.43 6.47 -2.14
CA VAL A 214 5.08 5.38 -2.88
C VAL A 214 5.67 4.39 -1.86
N MET A 215 5.46 3.09 -2.09
CA MET A 215 6.05 2.03 -1.28
C MET A 215 7.23 1.39 -2.01
N SER A 216 8.42 1.44 -1.40
CA SER A 216 9.61 0.77 -1.93
C SER A 216 9.51 -0.75 -1.78
N SER A 217 10.05 -1.47 -2.75
CA SER A 217 10.01 -2.93 -2.81
C SER A 217 11.02 -3.61 -1.88
N TYR A 218 10.84 -4.91 -1.67
CA TYR A 218 11.76 -5.74 -0.86
C TYR A 218 13.10 -5.99 -1.51
N ASN A 219 13.13 -6.13 -2.84
CA ASN A 219 14.27 -6.64 -3.60
C ASN A 219 15.41 -5.63 -3.73
N LYS A 220 16.55 -6.15 -4.15
CA LYS A 220 17.65 -5.32 -4.67
C LYS A 220 17.44 -5.01 -6.15
N VAL A 221 17.99 -3.89 -6.58
CA VAL A 221 18.19 -3.54 -7.99
C VAL A 221 19.67 -3.28 -8.19
N ASN A 222 20.30 -4.04 -9.06
CA ASN A 222 21.73 -3.97 -9.36
C ASN A 222 22.60 -3.95 -8.09
N GLY A 223 22.30 -4.89 -7.16
CA GLY A 223 23.08 -5.10 -5.95
C GLY A 223 22.66 -4.25 -4.74
N LYS A 224 21.80 -3.24 -4.91
CA LYS A 224 21.42 -2.34 -3.83
C LYS A 224 19.92 -2.45 -3.51
N TYR A 225 19.55 -2.60 -2.24
CA TYR A 225 18.16 -2.58 -1.82
C TYR A 225 17.49 -1.25 -2.23
N VAL A 226 16.26 -1.34 -2.76
CA VAL A 226 15.55 -0.15 -3.25
C VAL A 226 15.34 0.87 -2.13
N ASN A 227 14.98 0.42 -0.95
CA ASN A 227 14.78 1.28 0.23
C ASN A 227 16.05 2.03 0.70
N ASN A 228 17.24 1.63 0.22
CA ASN A 228 18.54 2.28 0.48
C ASN A 228 19.10 2.99 -0.75
N SER A 229 18.37 3.03 -1.85
CA SER A 229 18.87 3.57 -3.11
C SER A 229 18.58 5.06 -3.22
N TYR A 230 19.56 5.89 -2.86
CA TYR A 230 19.49 7.34 -3.12
C TYR A 230 19.17 7.65 -4.59
N ARG A 231 19.76 6.88 -5.52
CA ARG A 231 19.50 7.04 -6.95
C ARG A 231 18.01 6.85 -7.27
N LEU A 232 17.39 5.76 -6.83
CA LEU A 232 16.00 5.47 -7.17
C LEU A 232 15.03 6.38 -6.39
N LEU A 233 15.24 6.55 -5.08
CA LEU A 233 14.28 7.25 -4.22
C LEU A 233 14.43 8.77 -4.27
N THR A 234 15.64 9.29 -4.53
CA THR A 234 15.89 10.74 -4.55
C THR A 234 16.10 11.23 -5.98
N GLN A 235 17.12 10.76 -6.70
CA GLN A 235 17.44 11.30 -8.02
C GLN A 235 16.31 11.03 -9.02
N VAL A 236 15.81 9.79 -9.13
CA VAL A 236 14.77 9.44 -10.08
C VAL A 236 13.40 9.89 -9.59
N LEU A 237 12.96 9.38 -8.43
CA LEU A 237 11.58 9.58 -7.97
C LEU A 237 11.30 11.06 -7.65
N ARG A 238 12.18 11.72 -6.88
CA ARG A 238 11.94 13.10 -6.45
C ARG A 238 12.45 14.13 -7.45
N ASN A 239 13.73 14.05 -7.87
CA ASN A 239 14.33 15.12 -8.66
C ASN A 239 13.89 15.06 -10.13
N GLU A 240 13.84 13.87 -10.74
CA GLU A 240 13.47 13.76 -12.17
C GLU A 240 11.94 13.79 -12.37
N TRP A 241 11.17 13.16 -11.48
CA TRP A 241 9.71 13.06 -11.64
C TRP A 241 8.93 14.06 -10.82
N GLY A 242 9.56 14.74 -9.87
CA GLY A 242 8.92 15.77 -9.05
C GLY A 242 8.00 15.19 -7.96
N PHE A 243 8.25 13.94 -7.51
CA PHE A 243 7.44 13.34 -6.45
C PHE A 243 7.73 14.03 -5.10
N ASP A 244 6.72 14.62 -4.51
CA ASP A 244 6.76 15.35 -3.24
C ASP A 244 6.05 14.62 -2.09
N GLY A 245 5.40 13.50 -2.38
CA GLY A 245 4.66 12.70 -1.41
C GLY A 245 5.54 11.89 -0.44
N PHE A 246 4.88 11.04 0.34
CA PHE A 246 5.51 10.19 1.34
C PHE A 246 6.11 8.92 0.72
N VAL A 247 7.34 8.56 1.11
CA VAL A 247 7.94 7.27 0.75
C VAL A 247 7.95 6.36 1.98
N MET A 248 7.32 5.20 1.86
CA MET A 248 7.38 4.14 2.87
C MET A 248 8.11 2.91 2.33
N THR A 249 8.62 2.08 3.23
CA THR A 249 9.12 0.75 2.87
C THR A 249 8.00 -0.25 2.93
N ASP A 250 8.09 -1.34 2.18
CA ASP A 250 7.23 -2.49 2.42
C ASP A 250 7.50 -3.07 3.82
N TRP A 251 6.52 -3.80 4.38
CA TRP A 251 6.54 -4.27 5.77
C TRP A 251 7.76 -5.17 6.01
N PHE A 252 8.54 -4.85 7.04
CA PHE A 252 9.77 -5.55 7.42
C PHE A 252 10.92 -5.50 6.38
N ALA A 253 10.81 -4.69 5.32
CA ALA A 253 11.83 -4.57 4.29
C ALA A 253 13.18 -4.02 4.80
N THR A 254 13.22 -3.45 5.99
CA THR A 254 14.41 -2.86 6.60
C THR A 254 15.20 -3.80 7.52
N GLY A 255 14.75 -5.06 7.68
CA GLY A 255 15.26 -6.00 8.69
C GLY A 255 16.74 -6.41 8.56
N GLU A 256 17.32 -6.34 7.36
CA GLU A 256 18.72 -6.72 7.10
C GLU A 256 19.66 -5.53 6.89
N ASN A 257 19.21 -4.29 7.12
CA ASN A 257 19.97 -3.09 6.77
C ASN A 257 20.58 -2.39 8.00
N THR A 258 21.88 -2.48 8.14
CA THR A 258 22.69 -1.72 9.10
C THR A 258 22.66 -0.20 8.87
N VAL A 259 22.14 0.27 7.74
CA VAL A 259 22.04 1.69 7.34
C VAL A 259 20.81 2.40 7.92
N ILE A 260 19.89 1.69 8.57
CA ILE A 260 18.67 2.26 9.18
C ILE A 260 18.96 3.41 10.16
N ARG A 261 20.11 3.41 10.81
CA ARG A 261 20.50 4.51 11.72
C ARG A 261 20.63 5.86 11.00
N HIS A 262 21.08 5.87 9.73
CA HIS A 262 21.28 7.12 8.97
C HIS A 262 19.97 7.61 8.31
N MET A 263 19.10 6.71 7.85
CA MET A 263 17.84 7.12 7.22
C MET A 263 16.80 7.67 8.22
N ARG A 264 16.81 7.21 9.48
CA ARG A 264 15.95 7.78 10.53
C ARG A 264 16.26 9.25 10.85
N LEU A 265 17.49 9.69 10.62
CA LEU A 265 17.88 11.09 10.83
C LEU A 265 17.50 11.99 9.64
N HIS A 266 17.52 11.47 8.41
CA HIS A 266 17.15 12.25 7.22
C HIS A 266 15.64 12.33 6.96
N GLN A 267 14.84 11.37 7.44
CA GLN A 267 13.38 11.43 7.36
C GLN A 267 12.76 12.35 8.41
N ALA A 268 13.51 12.73 9.43
CA ALA A 268 13.07 13.62 10.49
C ALA A 268 13.41 15.11 10.23
N THR A 269 14.14 15.41 9.18
CA THR A 269 14.68 16.76 8.91
C THR A 269 14.32 17.34 7.55
N THR A 270 13.45 16.68 6.75
CA THR A 270 12.93 17.24 5.48
C THR A 270 11.43 17.20 5.44
#